data_cdfaf1c608d5442536e67f9cf9ebd023
#
_entry.id   cdfaf1c608d5442536e67f9cf9ebd023
#
_cell.length_a   1.000
_cell.length_b   1.000
_cell.length_c   1.000
_cell.angle_alpha   90.00
_cell.angle_beta   90.00
_cell.angle_gamma   90.00
#
_symmetry.space_group_name_H-M   'P 1'
#
loop_
_entity.id
_entity.type
_entity.pdbx_description
1 polymer ?
#
loop_
_entity_poly.entity_id
_entity_poly.type
_entity_poly.pdbx_seq_one_letter_code
_entity_poly.pdbx_strand_id
1 'polypeptide(L)'
;MHRRQGYRRQSGTLSLRPAWWLVLLLVGAATIGAWLSAGAGTAAAQQKAAPVTVAIQVVQFVPQDITVSVGTRVAWVNDGGRHQIVADDGSFQSQQLTTAQQKFVYQFRRPGVFPYHCFFHGGAGGKGMSGVVTVVERTP
;
A
#
# COMPACT_ATOMS: atom_id res chain seq x y z
N MET A 1 -34.82 -0.58 53.26
CA MET A 1 -33.85 0.51 53.42
C MET A 1 -33.56 1.11 52.05
N HIS A 2 -34.27 2.19 51.68
CA HIS A 2 -34.14 2.89 50.40
C HIS A 2 -33.20 4.09 50.59
N ARG A 3 -32.04 4.09 49.91
CA ARG A 3 -31.20 5.29 49.80
C ARG A 3 -31.59 6.04 48.53
N ARG A 4 -32.22 7.19 48.70
CA ARG A 4 -32.44 8.20 47.67
C ARG A 4 -31.12 8.93 47.42
N GLN A 5 -30.59 8.86 46.19
CA GLN A 5 -29.49 9.72 45.75
C GLN A 5 -30.07 11.03 45.21
N GLY A 6 -29.63 12.13 45.82
CA GLY A 6 -30.05 13.47 45.47
C GLY A 6 -29.42 13.95 44.16
N TYR A 7 -30.26 14.41 43.27
CA TYR A 7 -29.90 15.10 42.02
C TYR A 7 -29.50 16.54 42.36
N ARG A 8 -28.22 16.87 42.24
CA ARG A 8 -27.71 18.23 42.41
C ARG A 8 -27.81 18.98 41.07
N ARG A 9 -28.74 19.93 41.00
CA ARG A 9 -28.84 20.94 39.94
C ARG A 9 -27.62 21.85 40.01
N GLN A 10 -26.83 21.88 38.92
CA GLN A 10 -25.84 22.93 38.73
C GLN A 10 -26.49 24.08 37.94
N SER A 11 -26.64 25.21 38.59
CA SER A 11 -27.06 26.47 38.00
C SER A 11 -25.89 27.09 37.24
N GLY A 12 -25.94 27.02 35.91
CA GLY A 12 -25.00 27.70 35.03
C GLY A 12 -25.28 29.20 34.97
N THR A 13 -24.37 30.00 35.47
CA THR A 13 -24.37 31.46 35.32
C THR A 13 -23.97 31.83 33.91
N LEU A 14 -24.90 32.44 33.18
CA LEU A 14 -24.62 33.11 31.89
C LEU A 14 -23.74 34.34 32.13
N SER A 15 -22.49 34.30 31.76
CA SER A 15 -21.65 35.49 31.70
C SER A 15 -21.87 36.23 30.36
N LEU A 16 -22.54 37.32 30.42
CA LEU A 16 -22.68 38.30 29.35
C LEU A 16 -21.31 38.95 29.10
N ARG A 17 -20.69 38.69 27.97
CA ARG A 17 -19.51 39.43 27.51
C ARG A 17 -19.94 40.69 26.81
N PRO A 18 -19.47 41.87 27.17
CA PRO A 18 -19.87 43.13 26.53
C PRO A 18 -19.20 43.25 25.15
N ALA A 19 -20.03 43.57 24.17
CA ALA A 19 -19.66 43.81 22.77
C ALA A 19 -19.16 45.26 22.62
N TRP A 20 -17.86 45.49 22.70
CA TRP A 20 -17.25 46.78 22.39
C TRP A 20 -15.97 46.64 21.50
N TRP A 21 -16.05 45.73 20.56
CA TRP A 21 -15.06 45.62 19.46
C TRP A 21 -15.53 46.18 18.14
N LEU A 22 -16.42 47.18 18.18
CA LEU A 22 -16.76 47.97 17.03
C LEU A 22 -16.31 49.40 17.29
N VAL A 23 -15.26 49.82 16.65
CA VAL A 23 -14.88 51.12 16.09
C VAL A 23 -13.35 51.23 16.05
N LEU A 24 -12.76 50.99 14.91
CA LEU A 24 -11.74 51.86 14.40
C LEU A 24 -11.71 51.74 12.87
N LEU A 25 -12.11 52.82 12.30
CA LEU A 25 -12.19 53.16 10.89
C LEU A 25 -10.80 53.33 10.26
N LEU A 26 -10.71 52.90 8.99
CA LEU A 26 -10.16 53.59 7.84
C LEU A 26 -8.93 54.49 8.07
N VAL A 27 -7.79 54.08 7.51
CA VAL A 27 -7.00 54.94 6.62
C VAL A 27 -6.12 54.05 5.75
N GLY A 28 -6.17 54.29 4.48
CA GLY A 28 -5.60 53.64 3.36
C GLY A 28 -4.10 53.49 3.29
N ALA A 29 -3.72 52.57 2.48
CA ALA A 29 -2.61 52.67 1.54
C ALA A 29 -2.74 51.50 0.57
N ALA A 30 -3.00 51.81 -0.67
CA ALA A 30 -2.88 50.87 -1.78
C ALA A 30 -1.41 50.44 -1.92
N THR A 31 -1.06 49.28 -1.40
CA THR A 31 0.18 48.62 -1.79
C THR A 31 -0.19 47.53 -2.79
N ILE A 32 0.25 47.74 -4.03
CA ILE A 32 0.26 46.74 -5.07
C ILE A 32 1.20 45.63 -4.62
N GLY A 33 0.65 44.65 -3.87
CA GLY A 33 1.34 43.45 -3.51
C GLY A 33 1.32 42.48 -4.70
N ALA A 34 2.47 42.29 -5.33
CA ALA A 34 2.69 41.22 -6.29
C ALA A 34 2.30 39.90 -5.63
N TRP A 35 1.20 39.26 -6.08
CA TRP A 35 0.83 37.93 -5.73
C TRP A 35 1.85 36.99 -6.38
N LEU A 36 2.87 36.60 -5.62
CA LEU A 36 3.65 35.41 -5.93
C LEU A 36 2.68 34.24 -5.86
N SER A 37 2.18 33.86 -7.03
CA SER A 37 1.51 32.57 -7.20
C SER A 37 2.51 31.48 -6.85
N ALA A 38 2.56 31.09 -5.59
CA ALA A 38 3.20 29.84 -5.20
C ALA A 38 2.42 28.76 -5.95
N GLY A 39 3.00 28.29 -7.06
CA GLY A 39 2.50 27.14 -7.77
C GLY A 39 2.42 25.99 -6.76
N ALA A 40 1.20 25.69 -6.32
CA ALA A 40 0.92 24.45 -5.62
C ALA A 40 1.22 23.32 -6.61
N GLY A 41 2.47 22.88 -6.62
CA GLY A 41 2.84 21.62 -7.25
C GLY A 41 1.96 20.57 -6.59
N THR A 42 0.89 20.18 -7.26
CA THR A 42 0.13 18.99 -6.92
C THR A 42 1.12 17.83 -6.96
N ALA A 43 1.64 17.45 -5.79
CA ALA A 43 2.30 16.17 -5.63
C ALA A 43 1.23 15.14 -6.00
N ALA A 44 1.23 14.73 -7.28
CA ALA A 44 0.43 13.60 -7.72
C ALA A 44 0.82 12.44 -6.82
N ALA A 45 -0.07 12.10 -5.89
CA ALA A 45 0.09 10.94 -5.05
C ALA A 45 0.31 9.76 -5.99
N GLN A 46 1.53 9.24 -6.00
CA GLN A 46 1.93 8.18 -6.90
C GLN A 46 1.14 6.94 -6.48
N GLN A 47 0.01 6.75 -7.15
CA GLN A 47 -0.92 5.68 -6.84
C GLN A 47 -0.18 4.36 -7.04
N LYS A 48 0.09 3.70 -5.93
CA LYS A 48 0.84 2.44 -5.92
C LYS A 48 0.05 1.42 -6.73
N ALA A 49 0.50 1.15 -7.97
CA ALA A 49 -0.16 0.23 -8.88
C ALA A 49 -0.45 -1.11 -8.18
N ALA A 50 -1.60 -1.70 -8.49
CA ALA A 50 -1.96 -3.02 -8.01
C ALA A 50 -0.89 -4.05 -8.43
N PRO A 51 -0.60 -5.07 -7.62
CA PRO A 51 0.35 -6.10 -8.00
C PRO A 51 -0.17 -6.95 -9.16
N VAL A 52 0.74 -7.42 -10.01
CA VAL A 52 0.46 -8.50 -10.96
C VAL A 52 0.31 -9.80 -10.17
N THR A 53 -0.75 -10.55 -10.43
CA THR A 53 -1.08 -11.74 -9.63
C THR A 53 -0.69 -13.03 -10.36
N VAL A 54 -0.08 -13.95 -9.62
CA VAL A 54 0.16 -15.33 -9.99
C VAL A 54 -0.59 -16.22 -9.00
N ALA A 55 -1.53 -17.02 -9.47
CA ALA A 55 -2.21 -18.01 -8.62
C ALA A 55 -1.30 -19.21 -8.37
N ILE A 56 -1.32 -19.73 -7.14
CA ILE A 56 -0.64 -20.95 -6.74
C ILE A 56 -1.72 -22.04 -6.66
N GLN A 57 -1.78 -22.89 -7.68
CA GLN A 57 -2.76 -23.97 -7.77
C GLN A 57 -2.04 -25.31 -7.53
N VAL A 58 -2.65 -26.22 -6.86
CA VAL A 58 -2.19 -27.58 -6.48
C VAL A 58 -0.67 -27.83 -6.70
N VAL A 59 -0.21 -27.92 -7.96
CA VAL A 59 1.21 -28.15 -8.32
C VAL A 59 1.69 -27.27 -9.48
N GLN A 60 1.06 -26.10 -9.67
CA GLN A 60 1.44 -25.17 -10.73
C GLN A 60 1.27 -23.71 -10.32
N PHE A 61 2.02 -22.83 -10.96
CA PHE A 61 1.81 -21.38 -10.96
C PHE A 61 1.01 -20.96 -12.19
N VAL A 62 0.02 -20.06 -12.02
CA VAL A 62 -0.83 -19.60 -13.13
C VAL A 62 -0.96 -18.07 -13.11
N PRO A 63 -0.49 -17.39 -14.15
CA PRO A 63 0.35 -17.91 -15.21
C PRO A 63 1.73 -18.39 -14.70
N GLN A 64 2.33 -19.34 -15.38
CA GLN A 64 3.63 -19.89 -15.01
C GLN A 64 4.76 -18.88 -15.22
N ASP A 65 4.76 -18.24 -16.38
CA ASP A 65 5.75 -17.24 -16.78
C ASP A 65 5.06 -15.90 -17.00
N ILE A 66 5.70 -14.83 -16.55
CA ILE A 66 5.21 -13.46 -16.70
C ILE A 66 6.34 -12.52 -17.11
N THR A 67 5.97 -11.47 -17.85
CA THR A 67 6.86 -10.34 -18.13
C THR A 67 6.29 -9.08 -17.49
N VAL A 68 7.11 -8.37 -16.74
CA VAL A 68 6.73 -7.16 -16.02
C VAL A 68 7.79 -6.07 -16.16
N SER A 69 7.44 -4.80 -15.94
CA SER A 69 8.41 -3.70 -15.92
C SER A 69 9.08 -3.55 -14.56
N VAL A 70 10.29 -2.98 -14.54
CA VAL A 70 10.98 -2.58 -13.31
C VAL A 70 10.05 -1.75 -12.41
N GLY A 71 10.06 -2.05 -11.12
CA GLY A 71 9.19 -1.44 -10.11
C GLY A 71 7.87 -2.16 -9.88
N THR A 72 7.50 -3.12 -10.74
CA THR A 72 6.28 -3.92 -10.58
C THR A 72 6.36 -4.78 -9.32
N ARG A 73 5.23 -4.89 -8.62
CA ARG A 73 5.03 -5.87 -7.56
C ARG A 73 4.31 -7.08 -8.14
N VAL A 74 4.81 -8.27 -7.83
CA VAL A 74 4.15 -9.54 -8.15
C VAL A 74 3.63 -10.15 -6.86
N ALA A 75 2.39 -10.61 -6.88
CA ALA A 75 1.74 -11.28 -5.77
C ALA A 75 1.44 -12.73 -6.15
N TRP A 76 2.04 -13.67 -5.45
CA TRP A 76 1.66 -15.08 -5.50
C TRP A 76 0.56 -15.31 -4.48
N VAL A 77 -0.60 -15.76 -4.94
CA VAL A 77 -1.80 -15.99 -4.14
C VAL A 77 -2.07 -17.48 -4.05
N ASN A 78 -2.09 -18.02 -2.85
CA ASN A 78 -2.33 -19.43 -2.60
C ASN A 78 -3.83 -19.77 -2.75
N ASP A 79 -4.16 -20.72 -3.62
CA ASP A 79 -5.54 -21.26 -3.73
C ASP A 79 -5.81 -22.38 -2.73
N GLY A 80 -4.80 -22.86 -2.03
CA GLY A 80 -4.85 -23.90 -1.01
C GLY A 80 -3.62 -24.81 -1.05
N GLY A 81 -3.46 -25.66 -0.04
CA GLY A 81 -2.29 -26.51 0.09
C GLY A 81 -1.08 -25.83 0.72
N ARG A 82 0.03 -26.54 0.78
CA ARG A 82 1.28 -26.05 1.37
C ARG A 82 2.28 -25.71 0.29
N HIS A 83 2.63 -24.43 0.20
CA HIS A 83 3.55 -23.91 -0.79
C HIS A 83 4.59 -22.98 -0.16
N GLN A 84 5.73 -22.83 -0.82
CA GLN A 84 6.74 -21.84 -0.49
C GLN A 84 7.46 -21.47 -1.78
N ILE A 85 7.47 -20.20 -2.11
CA ILE A 85 8.09 -19.66 -3.31
C ILE A 85 9.55 -19.39 -3.02
N VAL A 86 10.46 -19.87 -3.86
CA VAL A 86 11.91 -19.68 -3.74
C VAL A 86 12.46 -19.30 -5.11
N ALA A 87 13.16 -18.17 -5.19
CA ALA A 87 13.93 -17.81 -6.38
C ALA A 87 15.15 -18.70 -6.51
N ASP A 88 15.45 -19.15 -7.74
CA ASP A 88 16.59 -20.05 -7.99
C ASP A 88 17.93 -19.39 -7.66
N ASP A 89 18.02 -18.05 -7.80
CA ASP A 89 19.18 -17.23 -7.43
C ASP A 89 19.20 -16.75 -5.98
N GLY A 90 18.20 -17.15 -5.18
CA GLY A 90 18.07 -16.75 -3.77
C GLY A 90 17.63 -15.29 -3.57
N SER A 91 17.27 -14.55 -4.62
CA SER A 91 16.92 -13.12 -4.51
C SER A 91 15.63 -12.86 -3.74
N PHE A 92 14.74 -13.82 -3.65
CA PHE A 92 13.54 -13.77 -2.82
C PHE A 92 13.08 -15.15 -2.37
N GLN A 93 12.39 -15.15 -1.23
CA GLN A 93 11.76 -16.35 -0.66
C GLN A 93 10.54 -15.95 0.15
N SER A 94 9.46 -16.71 0.06
CA SER A 94 8.29 -16.54 0.93
C SER A 94 8.44 -17.34 2.23
N GLN A 95 7.62 -16.98 3.23
CA GLN A 95 7.25 -17.95 4.27
C GLN A 95 6.42 -19.09 3.64
N GLN A 96 6.18 -20.14 4.42
CA GLN A 96 5.23 -21.17 4.01
C GLN A 96 3.81 -20.59 3.94
N LEU A 97 3.13 -20.86 2.84
CA LEU A 97 1.74 -20.54 2.61
C LEU A 97 0.95 -21.84 2.76
N THR A 98 0.04 -21.90 3.72
CA THR A 98 -0.65 -23.15 4.11
C THR A 98 -2.16 -23.06 3.99
N THR A 99 -2.70 -21.88 3.82
CA THR A 99 -4.15 -21.65 3.69
C THR A 99 -4.46 -20.83 2.43
N ALA A 100 -5.67 -21.04 1.91
CA ALA A 100 -6.16 -20.26 0.79
C ALA A 100 -6.12 -18.75 1.09
N GLN A 101 -5.93 -17.95 0.04
CA GLN A 101 -5.81 -16.49 0.08
C GLN A 101 -4.57 -15.92 0.79
N GLN A 102 -3.73 -16.74 1.42
CA GLN A 102 -2.39 -16.28 1.81
C GLN A 102 -1.60 -15.87 0.58
N LYS A 103 -0.82 -14.81 0.71
CA LYS A 103 -0.05 -14.26 -0.40
C LYS A 103 1.35 -13.87 0.02
N PHE A 104 2.25 -13.98 -0.95
CA PHE A 104 3.59 -13.41 -0.91
C PHE A 104 3.68 -12.33 -1.97
N VAL A 105 4.26 -11.18 -1.63
CA VAL A 105 4.41 -10.05 -2.57
C VAL A 105 5.88 -9.66 -2.62
N TYR A 106 6.45 -9.60 -3.83
CA TYR A 106 7.82 -9.14 -4.06
C TYR A 106 7.83 -8.02 -5.10
N GLN A 107 8.68 -7.01 -4.91
CA GLN A 107 8.86 -5.91 -5.85
C GLN A 107 10.17 -6.08 -6.62
N PHE A 108 10.07 -6.21 -7.94
CA PHE A 108 11.23 -6.30 -8.82
C PHE A 108 11.79 -4.92 -9.12
N ARG A 109 13.01 -4.64 -8.67
CA ARG A 109 13.63 -3.30 -8.74
C ARG A 109 14.73 -3.17 -9.80
N ARG A 110 15.07 -4.24 -10.48
CA ARG A 110 16.09 -4.28 -11.55
C ARG A 110 15.61 -5.19 -12.68
N PRO A 111 16.02 -4.94 -13.93
CA PRO A 111 15.73 -5.86 -15.03
C PRO A 111 16.46 -7.17 -14.83
N GLY A 112 15.96 -8.23 -15.46
CA GLY A 112 16.55 -9.56 -15.42
C GLY A 112 15.54 -10.67 -15.58
N VAL A 113 16.03 -11.89 -15.56
CA VAL A 113 15.22 -13.11 -15.59
C VAL A 113 15.35 -13.78 -14.23
N PHE A 114 14.22 -14.04 -13.60
CA PHE A 114 14.12 -14.56 -12.23
C PHE A 114 13.33 -15.87 -12.25
N PRO A 115 13.99 -17.02 -12.48
CA PRO A 115 13.36 -18.32 -12.33
C PRO A 115 13.06 -18.57 -10.84
N TYR A 116 11.95 -19.25 -10.59
CA TYR A 116 11.54 -19.59 -9.23
C TYR A 116 10.80 -20.93 -9.22
N HIS A 117 10.70 -21.53 -8.04
CA HIS A 117 10.03 -22.81 -7.85
C HIS A 117 9.29 -22.86 -6.52
N CYS A 118 8.41 -23.84 -6.36
CA CYS A 118 7.86 -24.20 -5.07
C CYS A 118 8.80 -25.16 -4.34
N PHE A 119 9.24 -24.80 -3.13
CA PHE A 119 10.15 -25.63 -2.34
C PHE A 119 9.68 -27.08 -2.13
N PHE A 120 8.37 -27.30 -2.03
CA PHE A 120 7.79 -28.63 -1.74
C PHE A 120 7.48 -29.46 -3.00
N HIS A 121 7.26 -28.80 -4.14
CA HIS A 121 6.71 -29.44 -5.35
C HIS A 121 7.59 -29.26 -6.59
N GLY A 122 8.75 -28.60 -6.44
CA GLY A 122 9.65 -28.31 -7.54
C GLY A 122 11.08 -28.12 -7.07
N GLY A 123 11.91 -27.58 -7.93
CA GLY A 123 13.31 -27.30 -7.65
C GLY A 123 13.92 -26.37 -8.70
N ALA A 124 15.11 -25.85 -8.40
CA ALA A 124 15.84 -24.97 -9.28
C ALA A 124 16.07 -25.57 -10.67
N GLY A 125 16.13 -24.70 -11.69
CA GLY A 125 16.33 -25.10 -13.08
C GLY A 125 15.06 -25.63 -13.76
N GLY A 126 13.87 -25.16 -13.37
CA GLY A 126 12.60 -25.47 -14.02
C GLY A 126 12.04 -26.86 -13.71
N LYS A 127 12.44 -27.47 -12.60
CA LYS A 127 11.99 -28.81 -12.20
C LYS A 127 10.66 -28.75 -11.45
N GLY A 128 9.67 -29.54 -11.88
CA GLY A 128 8.37 -29.64 -11.25
C GLY A 128 7.60 -28.31 -11.24
N MET A 129 7.06 -27.93 -10.10
CA MET A 129 6.32 -26.68 -9.94
C MET A 129 7.27 -25.48 -9.95
N SER A 130 7.44 -24.87 -11.10
CA SER A 130 8.36 -23.76 -11.36
C SER A 130 7.74 -22.70 -12.27
N GLY A 131 8.34 -21.53 -12.36
CA GLY A 131 7.95 -20.43 -13.22
C GLY A 131 9.08 -19.41 -13.41
N VAL A 132 8.83 -18.39 -14.23
CA VAL A 132 9.82 -17.35 -14.52
C VAL A 132 9.15 -15.96 -14.47
N VAL A 133 9.79 -15.03 -13.79
CA VAL A 133 9.48 -13.60 -13.92
C VAL A 133 10.56 -12.94 -14.76
N THR A 134 10.19 -12.46 -15.94
CA THR A 134 11.05 -11.61 -16.77
C THR A 134 10.76 -10.15 -16.47
N VAL A 135 11.78 -9.41 -16.07
CA VAL A 135 11.66 -7.99 -15.75
C VAL A 135 12.36 -7.18 -16.83
N VAL A 136 11.61 -6.33 -17.49
CA VAL A 136 12.12 -5.43 -18.54
C VAL A 136 12.21 -3.99 -18.03
N GLU A 137 13.03 -3.18 -18.66
CA GLU A 137 13.07 -1.75 -18.37
C GLU A 137 11.69 -1.12 -18.59
N ARG A 138 11.38 -0.11 -17.79
CA ARG A 138 10.18 0.69 -18.00
C ARG A 138 10.40 1.59 -19.22
N THR A 139 9.63 1.40 -20.26
CA THR A 139 9.59 2.36 -21.37
C THR A 139 9.04 3.70 -20.85
N PRO A 140 9.69 4.81 -21.17
CA PRO A 140 9.25 6.16 -20.74
C PRO A 140 7.89 6.54 -21.31
#